data_ef7bed9c51f4a92086e5a0b094c11764
#
_entry.id   ef7bed9c51f4a92086e5a0b094c11764
#
_cell.length_a   1.000
_cell.length_b   1.000
_cell.length_c   1.000
_cell.angle_alpha   90.00
_cell.angle_beta   90.00
_cell.angle_gamma   90.00
#
_symmetry.space_group_name_H-M   'P 1'
#
loop_
_entity.id
_entity.type
_entity.pdbx_description
1 polymer ?
#
loop_
_entity_poly.entity_id
_entity_poly.type
_entity_poly.pdbx_seq_one_letter_code
_entity_poly.pdbx_strand_id
1 'polypeptide(L)'
;MQRLTNFDEMIADYNTMPHMFWECNRRYFENQLRTPKFGLMHTNRKLGKFECRCGEKKKPVKKRYMVILMSDYFDFDEETFRNIMVHEMIHYYLYLNNPRDCSVFRRFLRFFSFKDYSHGPEFMAMAQKLNEQYGLNITVTYDASSIPLAPNAPH
;
A
#
# COMPACT_ATOMS: atom_id res chain seq x y z
N MET A 1 30.69 -13.04 -0.16
CA MET A 1 30.67 -12.05 -1.26
C MET A 1 29.29 -11.42 -1.30
N GLN A 2 29.13 -10.27 -0.62
CA GLN A 2 27.88 -9.55 -0.65
C GLN A 2 27.73 -8.91 -2.02
N ARG A 3 26.71 -9.32 -2.76
CA ARG A 3 26.27 -8.55 -3.92
C ARG A 3 25.74 -7.23 -3.39
N LEU A 4 26.46 -6.16 -3.62
CA LEU A 4 25.92 -4.82 -3.63
C LEU A 4 24.89 -4.79 -4.76
N THR A 5 23.65 -5.08 -4.43
CA THR A 5 22.56 -4.82 -5.35
C THR A 5 22.42 -3.30 -5.42
N ASN A 6 22.73 -2.73 -6.55
CA ASN A 6 22.35 -1.36 -6.88
C ASN A 6 20.83 -1.28 -6.77
N PHE A 7 20.34 -0.69 -5.70
CA PHE A 7 18.92 -0.47 -5.46
C PHE A 7 18.40 0.78 -6.14
N ASP A 8 19.00 1.20 -7.24
CA ASP A 8 18.53 2.39 -7.96
C ASP A 8 17.25 2.12 -8.77
N GLU A 9 16.89 0.86 -8.97
CA GLU A 9 15.73 0.45 -9.75
C GLU A 9 14.96 -0.65 -9.02
N MET A 10 13.69 -0.41 -8.68
CA MET A 10 12.84 -1.39 -8.02
C MET A 10 11.53 -1.60 -8.77
N ILE A 11 11.38 -2.78 -9.34
CA ILE A 11 10.11 -3.24 -9.88
C ILE A 11 9.37 -4.02 -8.79
N ALA A 12 8.07 -3.74 -8.63
CA ALA A 12 7.25 -4.46 -7.68
C ALA A 12 7.16 -5.94 -8.07
N ASP A 13 7.53 -6.80 -7.15
CA ASP A 13 7.41 -8.26 -7.29
C ASP A 13 7.22 -8.92 -5.92
N TYR A 14 7.09 -10.23 -5.91
CA TYR A 14 6.87 -10.99 -4.67
C TYR A 14 8.10 -11.12 -3.76
N ASN A 15 9.24 -10.57 -4.15
CA ASN A 15 10.43 -10.45 -3.31
C ASN A 15 10.59 -9.02 -2.78
N THR A 16 10.49 -8.02 -3.65
CA THR A 16 10.67 -6.61 -3.27
C THR A 16 9.58 -6.12 -2.34
N MET A 17 8.33 -6.50 -2.57
CA MET A 17 7.20 -6.04 -1.76
C MET A 17 7.27 -6.54 -0.31
N PRO A 18 7.45 -7.84 -0.02
CA PRO A 18 7.58 -8.30 1.36
C PRO A 18 8.78 -7.69 2.09
N HIS A 19 9.92 -7.58 1.44
CA HIS A 19 11.11 -6.97 2.02
C HIS A 19 10.87 -5.52 2.44
N MET A 20 10.29 -4.72 1.56
CA MET A 20 9.96 -3.33 1.85
C MET A 20 8.93 -3.24 2.97
N PHE A 21 7.91 -4.10 2.96
CA PHE A 21 6.91 -4.16 4.01
C PHE A 21 7.54 -4.44 5.38
N TRP A 22 8.36 -5.47 5.49
CA TRP A 22 8.97 -5.84 6.78
C TRP A 22 9.91 -4.77 7.29
N GLU A 23 10.70 -4.16 6.44
CA GLU A 23 11.56 -3.03 6.82
C GLU A 23 10.74 -1.85 7.32
N CYS A 24 9.71 -1.45 6.59
CA CYS A 24 8.83 -0.34 6.98
C CYS A 24 8.03 -0.65 8.25
N ASN A 25 7.56 -1.87 8.41
CA ASN A 25 6.83 -2.30 9.60
C ASN A 25 7.70 -2.17 10.86
N ARG A 26 8.94 -2.61 10.76
CA ARG A 26 9.91 -2.48 11.85
C ARG A 26 10.25 -1.01 12.14
N ARG A 27 10.48 -0.21 11.12
CA ARG A 27 10.99 1.16 11.27
C ARG A 27 9.90 2.16 11.65
N TYR A 28 8.70 2.00 11.12
CA TYR A 28 7.65 3.03 11.20
C TYR A 28 6.40 2.58 11.94
N PHE A 29 6.18 1.30 12.12
CA PHE A 29 4.97 0.74 12.74
C PHE A 29 5.26 -0.17 13.94
N GLU A 30 6.49 -0.18 14.45
CA GLU A 30 6.88 -0.97 15.62
C GLU A 30 6.55 -2.47 15.54
N ASN A 31 6.59 -3.04 14.33
CA ASN A 31 6.18 -4.41 14.03
C ASN A 31 4.73 -4.74 14.40
N GLN A 32 3.85 -3.75 14.46
CA GLN A 32 2.45 -3.95 14.86
C GLN A 32 1.59 -4.58 13.77
N LEU A 33 2.01 -4.51 12.51
CA LEU A 33 1.24 -5.06 11.40
C LEU A 33 1.63 -6.50 11.14
N ARG A 34 0.62 -7.36 10.97
CA ARG A 34 0.86 -8.72 10.48
C ARG A 34 1.15 -8.66 8.99
N THR A 35 2.01 -9.56 8.51
CA THR A 35 2.32 -9.64 7.08
C THR A 35 1.04 -9.89 6.29
N PRO A 36 0.65 -8.96 5.37
CA PRO A 36 -0.49 -9.16 4.51
C PRO A 36 -0.16 -10.11 3.37
N LYS A 37 -1.16 -10.42 2.55
CA LYS A 37 -0.90 -10.96 1.22
C LYS A 37 -0.46 -9.85 0.29
N PHE A 38 0.39 -10.17 -0.68
CA PHE A 38 0.87 -9.25 -1.68
C PHE A 38 0.34 -9.64 -3.05
N GLY A 39 0.02 -8.65 -3.85
CA GLY A 39 -0.44 -8.85 -5.21
C GLY A 39 0.12 -7.80 -6.16
N LEU A 40 0.10 -8.11 -7.44
CA LEU A 40 0.54 -7.21 -8.49
C LEU A 40 -0.66 -6.69 -9.28
N MET A 41 -0.59 -5.42 -9.64
CA MET A 41 -1.53 -4.79 -10.56
C MET A 41 -0.81 -4.48 -11.86
N HIS A 42 -1.38 -4.94 -12.98
CA HIS A 42 -0.85 -4.64 -14.31
C HIS A 42 -1.52 -3.38 -14.86
N THR A 43 -1.16 -2.22 -14.31
CA THR A 43 -1.81 -0.95 -14.66
C THR A 43 -0.87 0.23 -14.46
N ASN A 44 -1.02 1.23 -15.31
CA ASN A 44 -0.36 2.53 -15.17
C ASN A 44 -1.26 3.58 -14.47
N ARG A 45 -2.46 3.21 -14.06
CA ARG A 45 -3.43 4.15 -13.46
C ARG A 45 -3.33 4.26 -11.95
N LYS A 46 -2.77 3.25 -11.29
CA LYS A 46 -2.58 3.23 -9.85
C LYS A 46 -1.20 2.67 -9.51
N LEU A 47 -0.55 3.26 -8.54
CA LEU A 47 0.76 2.80 -8.07
C LEU A 47 0.65 1.72 -7.01
N GLY A 48 -0.32 1.84 -6.11
CA GLY A 48 -0.57 0.89 -5.04
C GLY A 48 -2.03 0.87 -4.60
N LYS A 49 -2.39 -0.14 -3.83
CA LYS A 49 -3.72 -0.30 -3.26
C LYS A 49 -3.68 -1.20 -2.02
N PHE A 50 -4.45 -0.83 -1.01
CA PHE A 50 -4.76 -1.70 0.12
C PHE A 50 -6.19 -2.20 0.00
N GLU A 51 -6.38 -3.51 0.21
CA GLU A 51 -7.70 -4.13 0.23
C GLU A 51 -7.85 -5.04 1.46
N CYS A 52 -9.01 -4.97 2.09
CA CYS A 52 -9.48 -6.01 2.98
C CYS A 52 -10.45 -6.91 2.19
N ARG A 53 -10.10 -8.17 2.05
CA ARG A 53 -10.93 -9.16 1.36
C ARG A 53 -11.60 -10.08 2.37
N CYS A 54 -12.87 -10.35 2.16
CA CYS A 54 -13.61 -11.38 2.91
C CYS A 54 -13.53 -12.70 2.16
N GLY A 55 -13.26 -13.78 2.89
CA GLY A 55 -13.29 -15.14 2.31
C GLY A 55 -14.69 -15.53 1.83
N GLU A 56 -14.79 -16.68 1.18
CA GLU A 56 -15.99 -17.18 0.52
C GLU A 56 -17.25 -17.12 1.39
N LYS A 57 -18.35 -16.68 0.78
CA LYS A 57 -19.67 -16.49 1.43
C LYS A 57 -20.28 -17.74 2.06
N LYS A 58 -19.72 -18.92 1.79
CA LYS A 58 -20.29 -20.22 2.20
C LYS A 58 -19.74 -20.76 3.52
N LYS A 59 -18.80 -20.10 4.17
CA LYS A 59 -18.25 -20.57 5.46
C LYS A 59 -18.83 -19.74 6.61
N PRO A 60 -19.20 -20.39 7.74
CA PRO A 60 -19.84 -19.70 8.87
C PRO A 60 -18.91 -18.65 9.55
N VAL A 61 -17.62 -18.72 9.30
CA VAL A 61 -16.66 -17.70 9.74
C VAL A 61 -16.04 -17.07 8.51
N LYS A 62 -16.45 -15.84 8.20
CA LYS A 62 -15.84 -15.04 7.13
C LYS A 62 -14.41 -14.68 7.54
N LYS A 63 -13.44 -15.42 7.04
CA LYS A 63 -12.04 -15.16 7.27
C LYS A 63 -11.62 -13.92 6.47
N ARG A 64 -11.34 -12.82 7.16
CA ARG A 64 -10.82 -11.60 6.54
C ARG A 64 -9.32 -11.73 6.34
N TYR A 65 -8.84 -11.25 5.22
CA TYR A 65 -7.40 -11.14 4.97
C TYR A 65 -7.08 -9.83 4.28
N MET A 66 -5.89 -9.33 4.58
CA MET A 66 -5.41 -8.04 4.07
C MET A 66 -4.53 -8.29 2.85
N VAL A 67 -4.64 -7.41 1.86
CA VAL A 67 -3.84 -7.48 0.64
C VAL A 67 -3.27 -6.11 0.35
N ILE A 68 -1.97 -6.04 0.11
CA ILE A 68 -1.31 -4.86 -0.46
C ILE A 68 -0.93 -5.20 -1.89
N LEU A 69 -1.38 -4.36 -2.81
CA LEU A 69 -1.08 -4.49 -4.23
C LEU A 69 -0.21 -3.31 -4.67
N MET A 70 0.72 -3.58 -5.57
CA MET A 70 1.50 -2.54 -6.25
C MET A 70 1.54 -2.81 -7.75
N SER A 71 1.68 -1.75 -8.52
CA SER A 71 1.81 -1.86 -9.96
C SER A 71 3.20 -2.38 -10.34
N ASP A 72 3.26 -3.35 -11.26
CA ASP A 72 4.50 -3.84 -11.86
C ASP A 72 4.86 -3.13 -13.16
N TYR A 73 4.10 -2.09 -13.53
CA TYR A 73 4.36 -1.30 -14.74
C TYR A 73 5.46 -0.25 -14.57
N PHE A 74 5.91 0.01 -13.35
CA PHE A 74 6.83 1.09 -13.04
C PHE A 74 8.16 0.56 -12.55
N ASP A 75 9.20 1.28 -12.90
CA ASP A 75 10.53 1.14 -12.33
C ASP A 75 10.70 2.24 -11.27
N PHE A 76 10.46 1.88 -10.03
CA PHE A 76 10.52 2.81 -8.90
C PHE A 76 11.96 3.03 -8.44
N ASP A 77 12.29 4.25 -8.02
CA ASP A 77 13.40 4.39 -7.08
C ASP A 77 12.99 3.85 -5.69
N GLU A 78 13.97 3.57 -4.87
CA GLU A 78 13.73 2.98 -3.54
C GLU A 78 12.88 3.90 -2.65
N GLU A 79 13.12 5.19 -2.71
CA GLU A 79 12.37 6.18 -1.92
C GLU A 79 10.90 6.21 -2.32
N THR A 80 10.62 6.27 -3.61
CA THR A 80 9.24 6.26 -4.13
C THR A 80 8.52 4.95 -3.77
N PHE A 81 9.21 3.83 -3.95
CA PHE A 81 8.66 2.51 -3.58
C PHE A 81 8.31 2.45 -2.09
N ARG A 82 9.20 2.94 -1.23
CA ARG A 82 8.98 3.03 0.21
C ARG A 82 7.78 3.91 0.55
N ASN A 83 7.69 5.08 -0.04
CA ASN A 83 6.59 6.01 0.21
C ASN A 83 5.24 5.42 -0.18
N ILE A 84 5.16 4.73 -1.31
CA ILE A 84 3.94 4.05 -1.76
C ILE A 84 3.60 2.89 -0.80
N MET A 85 4.58 2.08 -0.43
CA MET A 85 4.36 0.99 0.52
C MET A 85 3.84 1.52 1.86
N VAL A 86 4.46 2.55 2.41
CA VAL A 86 4.03 3.15 3.69
C VAL A 86 2.65 3.78 3.56
N HIS A 87 2.34 4.41 2.44
CA HIS A 87 0.99 4.91 2.15
C HIS A 87 -0.07 3.81 2.31
N GLU A 88 0.15 2.66 1.70
CA GLU A 88 -0.78 1.53 1.82
C GLU A 88 -0.77 0.91 3.23
N MET A 89 0.37 0.93 3.90
CA MET A 89 0.47 0.46 5.28
C MET A 89 -0.28 1.36 6.27
N ILE A 90 -0.37 2.65 6.01
CA ILE A 90 -1.22 3.57 6.81
C ILE A 90 -2.69 3.16 6.67
N HIS A 91 -3.16 2.88 5.46
CA HIS A 91 -4.52 2.36 5.27
C HIS A 91 -4.76 1.08 6.06
N TYR A 92 -3.79 0.16 6.03
CA TYR A 92 -3.84 -1.09 6.78
C TYR A 92 -3.89 -0.82 8.30
N TYR A 93 -3.02 0.03 8.81
CA TYR A 93 -2.98 0.39 10.22
C TYR A 93 -4.30 1.02 10.70
N LEU A 94 -4.83 1.97 9.96
CA LEU A 94 -6.09 2.63 10.29
C LEU A 94 -7.27 1.64 10.23
N TYR A 95 -7.26 0.74 9.28
CA TYR A 95 -8.27 -0.32 9.20
C TYR A 95 -8.25 -1.22 10.44
N LEU A 96 -7.08 -1.61 10.94
CA LEU A 96 -6.96 -2.44 12.12
C LEU A 96 -7.43 -1.73 13.40
N ASN A 97 -7.15 -0.44 13.51
CA ASN A 97 -7.54 0.35 14.68
C ASN A 97 -8.98 0.82 14.65
N ASN A 98 -9.62 0.76 13.52
CA ASN A 98 -11.02 1.13 13.32
C ASN A 98 -11.70 0.17 12.36
N PRO A 99 -11.87 -1.12 12.77
CA PRO A 99 -12.39 -2.13 11.88
C PRO A 99 -13.85 -1.86 11.54
N ARG A 100 -14.08 -1.49 10.29
CA ARG A 100 -15.41 -1.37 9.71
C ARG A 100 -15.71 -2.63 8.91
N ASP A 101 -16.94 -3.12 8.97
CA ASP A 101 -17.36 -4.25 8.14
C ASP A 101 -17.20 -3.86 6.66
N CYS A 102 -16.36 -4.60 5.96
CA CYS A 102 -16.05 -4.35 4.55
C CYS A 102 -17.31 -4.27 3.67
N SER A 103 -18.33 -5.05 4.00
CA SER A 103 -19.56 -5.10 3.21
C SER A 103 -20.46 -3.90 3.45
N VAL A 104 -20.59 -3.45 4.69
CA VAL A 104 -21.40 -2.29 5.06
C VAL A 104 -20.73 -1.00 4.60
N PHE A 105 -19.43 -0.90 4.74
CA PHE A 105 -18.67 0.29 4.34
C PHE A 105 -18.69 0.50 2.82
N ARG A 106 -18.58 -0.57 2.02
CA ARG A 106 -18.72 -0.48 0.56
C ARG A 106 -20.12 -0.03 0.15
N ARG A 107 -21.18 -0.50 0.83
CA ARG A 107 -22.55 -0.01 0.61
C ARG A 107 -22.69 1.45 0.97
N PHE A 108 -22.11 1.87 2.08
CA PHE A 108 -22.14 3.24 2.55
C PHE A 108 -21.43 4.20 1.57
N LEU A 109 -20.25 3.83 1.06
CA LEU A 109 -19.51 4.61 0.08
C LEU A 109 -20.24 4.74 -1.28
N ARG A 110 -21.03 3.74 -1.69
CA ARG A 110 -21.87 3.82 -2.89
C ARG A 110 -23.00 4.84 -2.74
N PHE A 111 -23.53 4.99 -1.54
CA PHE A 111 -24.64 5.92 -1.27
C PHE A 111 -24.22 7.38 -1.22
N PHE A 112 -23.03 7.65 -0.76
CA PHE A 112 -22.56 9.00 -0.48
C PHE A 112 -21.45 9.43 -1.42
N SER A 113 -21.34 9.20 -2.63
CA SER A 113 -20.37 9.74 -3.63
C SER A 113 -19.16 10.50 -3.06
N PHE A 114 -18.72 10.24 -1.83
CA PHE A 114 -17.63 10.91 -1.18
C PHE A 114 -16.31 10.38 -1.74
N LYS A 115 -15.63 11.26 -2.43
CA LYS A 115 -14.47 10.95 -3.27
C LYS A 115 -13.26 10.42 -2.51
N ASP A 116 -13.17 10.51 -1.18
CA ASP A 116 -11.94 10.11 -0.52
C ASP A 116 -12.08 9.90 0.99
N TYR A 117 -12.92 8.97 1.41
CA TYR A 117 -12.93 8.55 2.82
C TYR A 117 -11.62 7.89 3.25
N SER A 118 -10.86 7.35 2.31
CA SER A 118 -9.61 6.66 2.60
C SER A 118 -8.47 7.60 3.00
N HIS A 119 -8.55 8.88 2.62
CA HIS A 119 -7.54 9.88 2.93
C HIS A 119 -8.09 11.00 3.84
N GLY A 120 -8.85 10.60 4.86
CA GLY A 120 -9.41 11.51 5.84
C GLY A 120 -8.39 12.10 6.82
N PRO A 121 -8.86 12.84 7.85
CA PRO A 121 -7.97 13.50 8.82
C PRO A 121 -7.00 12.55 9.52
N GLU A 122 -7.41 11.32 9.79
CA GLU A 122 -6.56 10.32 10.46
C GLU A 122 -5.39 9.90 9.56
N PHE A 123 -5.65 9.66 8.27
CA PHE A 123 -4.59 9.37 7.31
C PHE A 123 -3.61 10.55 7.21
N MET A 124 -4.13 11.76 7.05
CA MET A 124 -3.31 12.96 6.91
C MET A 124 -2.44 13.21 8.14
N ALA A 125 -2.98 13.03 9.33
CA ALA A 125 -2.24 13.19 10.57
C ALA A 125 -1.11 12.17 10.70
N MET A 126 -1.37 10.91 10.35
CA MET A 126 -0.36 9.87 10.43
C MET A 126 0.72 10.04 9.35
N ALA A 127 0.34 10.40 8.12
CA ALA A 127 1.29 10.70 7.06
C ALA A 127 2.20 11.88 7.44
N GLN A 128 1.63 12.95 7.97
CA GLN A 128 2.39 14.11 8.44
C GLN A 128 3.37 13.72 9.55
N LYS A 129 2.92 12.97 10.54
CA LYS A 129 3.78 12.49 11.63
C LYS A 129 4.98 11.69 11.12
N LEU A 130 4.74 10.75 10.21
CA LEU A 130 5.82 9.93 9.64
C LEU A 130 6.76 10.75 8.75
N ASN A 131 6.23 11.69 7.99
CA ASN A 131 7.03 12.59 7.17
C ASN A 131 7.97 13.46 8.03
N GLU A 132 7.45 14.04 9.10
CA GLU A 132 8.23 14.88 10.01
C GLU A 132 9.26 14.08 10.82
N GLN A 133 8.87 12.90 11.31
CA GLN A 133 9.72 12.09 12.19
C GLN A 133 10.83 11.36 11.42
N TYR A 134 10.57 10.90 10.21
CA TYR A 134 11.48 10.03 9.47
C TYR A 134 11.93 10.59 8.11
N GLY A 135 11.52 11.80 7.76
CA GLY A 135 11.88 12.40 6.48
C GLY A 135 11.26 11.71 5.26
N LEU A 136 10.11 11.06 5.44
CA LEU A 136 9.35 10.46 4.34
C LEU A 136 8.60 11.54 3.56
N ASN A 137 8.13 11.19 2.39
CA ASN A 137 7.31 12.06 1.54
C ASN A 137 6.02 11.34 1.15
N ILE A 138 5.21 11.00 2.15
CA ILE A 138 3.94 10.34 1.95
C ILE A 138 2.90 11.39 1.59
N THR A 139 2.24 11.20 0.46
CA THR A 139 1.22 12.09 -0.08
C THR A 139 -0.07 11.33 -0.35
N VAL A 140 -1.15 12.05 -0.54
CA VAL A 140 -2.44 11.47 -0.93
C VAL A 140 -2.40 10.97 -2.37
N THR A 141 -1.75 11.72 -3.25
CA THR A 141 -1.59 11.38 -4.67
C THR A 141 -0.12 11.42 -5.07
N TYR A 142 0.25 10.57 -6.04
CA TYR A 142 1.58 10.55 -6.64
C TYR A 142 1.48 10.87 -8.12
N ASP A 143 2.44 11.63 -8.63
CA ASP A 143 2.55 11.89 -10.06
C ASP A 143 3.20 10.69 -10.76
N ALA A 144 2.36 9.82 -11.31
CA ALA A 144 2.83 8.62 -12.01
C ALA A 144 3.59 8.94 -13.30
N SER A 145 3.39 10.13 -13.88
CA SER A 145 4.07 10.53 -15.13
C SER A 145 5.58 10.76 -14.92
N SER A 146 5.99 11.05 -13.69
CA SER A 146 7.40 11.25 -13.34
C SER A 146 8.16 9.95 -13.11
N ILE A 147 7.47 8.83 -13.03
CA ILE A 147 8.06 7.52 -12.70
C ILE A 147 8.31 6.75 -14.00
N PRO A 148 9.56 6.28 -14.23
CA PRO A 148 9.86 5.49 -15.42
C PRO A 148 9.02 4.21 -15.48
N LEU A 149 8.67 3.78 -16.69
CA LEU A 149 8.00 2.50 -16.91
C LEU A 149 9.00 1.35 -16.82
N ALA A 150 8.55 0.22 -16.30
CA ALA A 150 9.35 -1.00 -16.31
C ALA A 150 9.60 -1.47 -17.73
N PRO A 151 10.76 -2.10 -18.02
CA PRO A 151 11.12 -2.50 -19.39
C PRO A 151 10.12 -3.42 -20.09
N ASN A 152 9.39 -4.22 -19.30
CA ASN A 152 8.41 -5.18 -19.79
C ASN A 152 6.97 -4.67 -19.72
N ALA A 153 6.77 -3.40 -19.34
CA ALA A 153 5.43 -2.83 -19.29
C ALA A 153 4.87 -2.68 -20.69
N PRO A 154 3.60 -3.08 -20.93
CA PRO A 154 2.96 -2.83 -22.20
C PRO A 154 2.79 -1.32 -22.42
N HIS A 155 3.21 -0.87 -23.57
CA HIS A 155 3.08 0.54 -23.98
C HIS A 155 1.70 0.87 -24.53
#